data_0917d695439ae5d7e5d254a8f0a9e5b8
#
_entry.id   0917d695439ae5d7e5d254a8f0a9e5b8
#
_cell.length_a   1.000
_cell.length_b   1.000
_cell.length_c   1.000
_cell.angle_alpha   90.00
_cell.angle_beta   90.00
_cell.angle_gamma   90.00
#
_symmetry.space_group_name_H-M   'P 1'
#
loop_
_entity.id
_entity.type
_entity.pdbx_description
1 polymer ?
#
loop_
_entity_poly.entity_id
_entity_poly.type
_entity_poly.pdbx_seq_one_letter_code
_entity_poly.pdbx_strand_id
1 'polypeptide(L)'
;AYQVPQRAGSFGETTAYEQQRALLRQAGKDNPNPRREFIKDLRKLLKKHHQANNHIILAGDFNEELGEDPHGITSLVIQFNLIDTYSAIHGVDDSPTYARGQRRLDYILCSKEIYPYIHKTGIEAFNQRIFSDHRGVFIDIKQAGMFDRDVPPIVSLSGRDLQSRNANQVLKYVGTLSKLITQHRLQEKLIAIQEDNDHDLAESIDKLMTESMLAAEKKVKYFKRLPWSTEVHTAMTKLYIAKMQLTQLKTQRDMSKQIELRQSTLLEPIPFPKTIEEANQSLTRARKE
;
A
#
# COMPACT_ATOMS: atom_id res chain seq x y z
N ALA A 1 -11.85 2.59 0.10
CA ALA A 1 -12.64 3.35 1.08
C ALA A 1 -11.84 3.57 2.36
N TYR A 2 -12.03 4.70 3.03
CA TYR A 2 -11.41 4.98 4.33
C TYR A 2 -12.44 5.61 5.26
N GLN A 3 -12.69 4.97 6.38
CA GLN A 3 -13.55 5.47 7.43
C GLN A 3 -12.70 5.97 8.60
N VAL A 4 -12.94 7.20 9.07
CA VAL A 4 -12.18 7.76 10.19
C VAL A 4 -12.34 6.94 11.47
N PRO A 5 -11.25 6.69 12.23
CA PRO A 5 -11.34 6.01 13.50
C PRO A 5 -12.06 6.90 14.53
N GLN A 6 -12.91 6.28 15.35
CA GLN A 6 -13.49 6.92 16.52
C GLN A 6 -12.99 6.17 17.76
N ARG A 7 -12.06 6.75 18.50
CA ARG A 7 -11.61 6.20 19.78
C ARG A 7 -12.21 6.99 20.92
N ALA A 8 -12.66 6.32 21.95
CA ALA A 8 -13.03 6.95 23.20
C ALA A 8 -11.83 7.79 23.72
N GLY A 9 -12.03 9.10 23.95
CA GLY A 9 -11.00 10.01 24.43
C GLY A 9 -10.16 10.73 23.37
N SER A 10 -10.35 10.49 22.07
CA SER A 10 -9.63 11.24 21.01
C SER A 10 -10.48 12.39 20.45
N PHE A 11 -10.76 13.36 21.29
CA PHE A 11 -11.55 14.57 20.94
C PHE A 11 -10.66 15.80 20.67
N GLY A 12 -9.41 15.61 20.25
CA GLY A 12 -8.57 16.74 19.88
C GLY A 12 -8.98 17.33 18.52
N GLU A 13 -9.02 18.64 18.38
CA GLU A 13 -9.35 19.36 17.13
C GLU A 13 -8.48 18.93 15.93
N THR A 14 -7.31 18.38 16.19
CA THR A 14 -6.36 17.90 15.18
C THR A 14 -6.65 16.47 14.68
N THR A 15 -7.61 15.76 15.26
CA THR A 15 -7.95 14.41 14.80
C THR A 15 -8.73 14.46 13.48
N ALA A 16 -8.52 13.47 12.61
CA ALA A 16 -9.25 13.34 11.35
C ALA A 16 -10.78 13.31 11.57
N TYR A 17 -11.22 12.72 12.69
CA TYR A 17 -12.65 12.68 13.06
C TYR A 17 -13.20 14.10 13.31
N GLU A 18 -12.55 14.92 14.15
CA GLU A 18 -13.02 16.26 14.44
C GLU A 18 -12.87 17.21 13.24
N GLN A 19 -11.83 17.05 12.43
CA GLN A 19 -11.71 17.81 11.18
C GLN A 19 -12.87 17.51 10.22
N GLN A 20 -13.22 16.24 10.01
CA GLN A 20 -14.38 15.90 9.20
C GLN A 20 -15.70 16.38 9.82
N ARG A 21 -15.81 16.30 11.15
CA ARG A 21 -16.97 16.81 11.87
C ARG A 21 -17.15 18.32 11.69
N ALA A 22 -16.03 19.06 11.74
CA ALA A 22 -16.03 20.51 11.49
C ALA A 22 -16.49 20.84 10.07
N LEU A 23 -15.96 20.12 9.04
CA LEU A 23 -16.38 20.29 7.65
C LEU A 23 -17.88 20.00 7.46
N LEU A 24 -18.39 18.96 8.09
CA LEU A 24 -19.81 18.62 8.03
C LEU A 24 -20.69 19.68 8.68
N ARG A 25 -20.24 20.30 9.78
CA ARG A 25 -20.92 21.46 10.41
C ARG A 25 -20.93 22.67 9.47
N GLN A 26 -19.81 22.98 8.83
CA GLN A 26 -19.73 24.03 7.84
C GLN A 26 -20.68 23.80 6.66
N ALA A 27 -20.92 22.53 6.30
CA ALA A 27 -21.90 22.15 5.31
C ALA A 27 -23.37 22.14 5.82
N GLY A 28 -23.63 22.73 6.99
CA GLY A 28 -24.97 22.91 7.54
C GLY A 28 -25.55 21.69 8.25
N LYS A 29 -24.74 20.70 8.66
CA LYS A 29 -25.24 19.55 9.43
C LYS A 29 -25.14 19.83 10.92
N ASP A 30 -26.26 19.67 11.62
CA ASP A 30 -26.30 19.77 13.08
C ASP A 30 -25.73 18.51 13.72
N ASN A 31 -24.77 18.70 14.64
CA ASN A 31 -24.12 17.64 15.41
C ASN A 31 -23.77 16.35 14.61
N PRO A 32 -23.06 16.47 13.49
CA PRO A 32 -22.84 15.33 12.60
C PRO A 32 -21.88 14.32 13.21
N ASN A 33 -22.15 13.03 12.88
CA ASN A 33 -21.23 11.93 13.15
C ASN A 33 -20.54 11.55 11.81
N PRO A 34 -19.23 11.84 11.64
CA PRO A 34 -18.51 11.55 10.41
C PRO A 34 -18.63 10.10 9.93
N ARG A 35 -18.60 9.13 10.85
CA ARG A 35 -18.72 7.71 10.50
C ARG A 35 -20.10 7.37 9.94
N ARG A 36 -21.16 7.91 10.56
CA ARG A 36 -22.56 7.72 10.07
C ARG A 36 -22.77 8.40 8.73
N GLU A 37 -22.23 9.58 8.54
CA GLU A 37 -22.30 10.25 7.24
C GLU A 37 -21.52 9.52 6.16
N PHE A 38 -20.34 9.00 6.48
CA PHE A 38 -19.59 8.14 5.56
C PHE A 38 -20.42 6.91 5.12
N ILE A 39 -21.00 6.16 6.05
CA ILE A 39 -21.85 5.00 5.74
C ILE A 39 -23.07 5.40 4.91
N LYS A 40 -23.67 6.57 5.19
CA LYS A 40 -24.81 7.10 4.43
C LYS A 40 -24.43 7.42 2.98
N ASP A 41 -23.28 8.06 2.77
CA ASP A 41 -22.81 8.44 1.44
C ASP A 41 -22.34 7.20 0.66
N LEU A 42 -21.63 6.28 1.30
CA LEU A 42 -21.25 5.00 0.71
C LEU A 42 -22.47 4.17 0.32
N ARG A 43 -23.53 4.16 1.15
CA ARG A 43 -24.80 3.51 0.83
C ARG A 43 -25.46 4.09 -0.42
N LYS A 44 -25.44 5.42 -0.59
CA LYS A 44 -25.98 6.07 -1.82
C LYS A 44 -25.19 5.63 -3.06
N LEU A 45 -23.86 5.62 -2.94
CA LEU A 45 -22.96 5.19 -4.03
C LEU A 45 -23.23 3.72 -4.40
N LEU A 46 -23.22 2.82 -3.41
CA LEU A 46 -23.46 1.40 -3.63
C LEU A 46 -24.87 1.15 -4.23
N LYS A 47 -25.88 1.87 -3.74
CA LYS A 47 -27.26 1.78 -4.29
C LYS A 47 -27.30 2.15 -5.77
N LYS A 48 -26.61 3.24 -6.17
CA LYS A 48 -26.52 3.66 -7.58
C LYS A 48 -25.92 2.57 -8.45
N HIS A 49 -24.79 1.98 -8.02
CA HIS A 49 -24.12 0.94 -8.80
C HIS A 49 -24.89 -0.39 -8.79
N HIS A 50 -25.49 -0.76 -7.67
CA HIS A 50 -26.33 -1.96 -7.58
C HIS A 50 -27.57 -1.87 -8.48
N GLN A 51 -28.24 -0.71 -8.53
CA GLN A 51 -29.36 -0.47 -9.43
C GLN A 51 -28.99 -0.49 -10.91
N ALA A 52 -27.75 -0.16 -11.23
CA ALA A 52 -27.18 -0.25 -12.58
C ALA A 52 -26.67 -1.65 -12.93
N ASN A 53 -26.91 -2.66 -12.08
CA ASN A 53 -26.37 -4.02 -12.20
C ASN A 53 -24.84 -4.08 -12.34
N ASN A 54 -24.14 -3.10 -11.79
CA ASN A 54 -22.69 -3.12 -11.77
C ASN A 54 -22.18 -4.11 -10.71
N HIS A 55 -21.15 -4.85 -11.05
CA HIS A 55 -20.40 -5.66 -10.11
C HIS A 55 -19.58 -4.75 -9.18
N ILE A 56 -19.61 -5.04 -7.88
CA ILE A 56 -19.03 -4.19 -6.85
C ILE A 56 -17.87 -4.90 -6.18
N ILE A 57 -16.72 -4.23 -6.12
CA ILE A 57 -15.62 -4.56 -5.21
C ILE A 57 -15.42 -3.34 -4.32
N LEU A 58 -15.64 -3.52 -3.02
CA LEU A 58 -15.47 -2.48 -2.01
C LEU A 58 -14.28 -2.84 -1.12
N ALA A 59 -13.19 -2.11 -1.25
CA ALA A 59 -11.98 -2.34 -0.47
C ALA A 59 -11.60 -1.10 0.33
N GLY A 60 -11.02 -1.29 1.52
CA GLY A 60 -10.48 -0.20 2.33
C GLY A 60 -10.34 -0.52 3.81
N ASP A 61 -9.84 0.50 4.53
CA ASP A 61 -9.81 0.56 5.98
C ASP A 61 -11.13 1.16 6.48
N PHE A 62 -11.91 0.38 7.19
CA PHE A 62 -13.20 0.80 7.74
C PHE A 62 -13.11 1.17 9.23
N ASN A 63 -11.96 0.98 9.86
CA ASN A 63 -11.76 1.23 11.29
C ASN A 63 -12.88 0.64 12.17
N GLU A 64 -13.44 -0.51 11.75
CA GLU A 64 -14.58 -1.20 12.35
C GLU A 64 -14.51 -2.68 12.00
N GLU A 65 -14.85 -3.55 12.94
CA GLU A 65 -14.99 -4.99 12.67
C GLU A 65 -16.37 -5.30 12.14
N LEU A 66 -16.47 -6.24 11.21
CA LEU A 66 -17.77 -6.74 10.76
C LEU A 66 -18.52 -7.38 11.92
N GLY A 67 -19.74 -6.95 12.13
CA GLY A 67 -20.58 -7.38 13.26
C GLY A 67 -20.55 -6.44 14.47
N GLU A 68 -19.59 -5.53 14.57
CA GLU A 68 -19.44 -4.62 15.72
C GLU A 68 -20.56 -3.57 15.79
N ASP A 69 -20.86 -2.93 14.66
CA ASP A 69 -21.88 -1.89 14.57
C ASP A 69 -22.97 -2.28 13.55
N PRO A 70 -24.20 -2.54 13.98
CA PRO A 70 -25.29 -2.91 13.07
C PRO A 70 -25.68 -1.78 12.09
N HIS A 71 -25.26 -0.55 12.36
CA HIS A 71 -25.47 0.60 11.48
C HIS A 71 -24.21 1.06 10.74
N GLY A 72 -23.10 0.38 10.96
CA GLY A 72 -21.81 0.60 10.30
C GLY A 72 -21.68 -0.12 8.98
N ILE A 73 -20.45 -0.55 8.67
CA ILE A 73 -20.14 -1.31 7.43
C ILE A 73 -20.96 -2.59 7.32
N THR A 74 -21.25 -3.24 8.44
CA THR A 74 -22.10 -4.44 8.50
C THR A 74 -23.46 -4.24 7.85
N SER A 75 -24.05 -3.05 8.02
CA SER A 75 -25.33 -2.72 7.39
C SER A 75 -25.26 -2.71 5.86
N LEU A 76 -24.12 -2.32 5.30
CA LEU A 76 -23.90 -2.31 3.85
C LEU A 76 -23.67 -3.72 3.31
N VAL A 77 -22.90 -4.53 4.04
CA VAL A 77 -22.66 -5.95 3.71
C VAL A 77 -24.00 -6.68 3.60
N ILE A 78 -24.88 -6.53 4.59
CA ILE A 78 -26.20 -7.17 4.60
C ILE A 78 -27.09 -6.61 3.49
N GLN A 79 -27.19 -5.28 3.37
CA GLN A 79 -28.09 -4.62 2.44
C GLN A 79 -27.78 -4.93 0.97
N PHE A 80 -26.50 -5.00 0.60
CA PHE A 80 -26.04 -5.21 -0.76
C PHE A 80 -25.55 -6.64 -1.03
N ASN A 81 -25.76 -7.55 -0.05
CA ASN A 81 -25.35 -8.95 -0.14
C ASN A 81 -23.88 -9.11 -0.55
N LEU A 82 -23.00 -8.31 0.09
CA LEU A 82 -21.57 -8.35 -0.17
C LEU A 82 -20.93 -9.51 0.59
N ILE A 83 -19.93 -10.12 -0.03
CA ILE A 83 -19.15 -11.23 0.53
C ILE A 83 -17.81 -10.68 1.01
N ASP A 84 -17.45 -10.94 2.26
CA ASP A 84 -16.08 -10.78 2.74
C ASP A 84 -15.21 -11.86 2.12
N THR A 85 -14.36 -11.46 1.18
CA THR A 85 -13.59 -12.39 0.34
C THR A 85 -12.62 -13.23 1.14
N TYR A 86 -12.01 -12.66 2.19
CA TYR A 86 -11.06 -13.36 3.04
C TYR A 86 -11.76 -14.42 3.89
N SER A 87 -12.78 -14.04 4.64
CA SER A 87 -13.51 -14.98 5.51
C SER A 87 -14.24 -16.08 4.72
N ALA A 88 -14.67 -15.79 3.50
CA ALA A 88 -15.34 -16.78 2.66
C ALA A 88 -14.41 -17.89 2.16
N ILE A 89 -13.09 -17.62 2.02
CA ILE A 89 -12.09 -18.61 1.58
C ILE A 89 -11.37 -19.26 2.75
N HIS A 90 -11.01 -18.49 3.78
CA HIS A 90 -10.17 -18.95 4.88
C HIS A 90 -10.96 -19.32 6.16
N GLY A 91 -12.27 -19.05 6.18
CA GLY A 91 -13.07 -19.12 7.39
C GLY A 91 -12.96 -17.84 8.21
N VAL A 92 -13.65 -17.83 9.35
CA VAL A 92 -13.59 -16.69 10.28
C VAL A 92 -12.20 -16.66 10.90
N ASP A 93 -11.38 -15.71 10.45
CA ASP A 93 -10.05 -15.45 11.00
C ASP A 93 -9.96 -13.94 11.29
N ASP A 94 -9.80 -13.63 12.57
CA ASP A 94 -9.68 -12.27 13.09
C ASP A 94 -8.23 -11.76 13.05
N SER A 95 -7.43 -12.22 12.10
CA SER A 95 -6.05 -11.75 11.90
C SER A 95 -5.99 -10.23 11.86
N PRO A 96 -5.28 -9.59 12.82
CA PRO A 96 -5.26 -8.13 12.89
C PRO A 96 -4.60 -7.52 11.66
N THR A 97 -5.20 -6.47 11.12
CA THR A 97 -4.67 -5.74 9.97
C THR A 97 -3.96 -4.44 10.37
N TYR A 98 -4.05 -4.04 11.64
CA TYR A 98 -3.39 -2.85 12.19
C TYR A 98 -2.33 -3.24 13.23
N ALA A 99 -1.09 -2.73 13.09
CA ALA A 99 0.07 -3.16 13.88
C ALA A 99 -0.01 -2.85 15.38
N ARG A 100 -0.80 -1.84 15.77
CA ARG A 100 -0.99 -1.43 17.18
C ARG A 100 -2.30 -1.92 17.77
N GLY A 101 -3.01 -2.82 17.09
CA GLY A 101 -4.29 -3.36 17.48
C GLY A 101 -4.37 -4.86 17.25
N GLN A 102 -5.44 -5.47 17.75
CA GLN A 102 -5.73 -6.89 17.56
C GLN A 102 -6.97 -7.11 16.69
N ARG A 103 -7.38 -6.07 15.94
CA ARG A 103 -8.63 -6.06 15.19
C ARG A 103 -8.36 -6.12 13.69
N ARG A 104 -9.26 -6.77 12.97
CA ARG A 104 -9.31 -6.74 11.53
C ARG A 104 -10.16 -5.55 11.09
N LEU A 105 -9.52 -4.55 10.50
CA LEU A 105 -10.15 -3.27 10.12
C LEU A 105 -10.20 -3.04 8.62
N ASP A 106 -9.40 -3.82 7.87
CA ASP A 106 -9.25 -3.73 6.43
C ASP A 106 -9.96 -4.91 5.76
N TYR A 107 -10.79 -4.61 4.78
CA TYR A 107 -11.61 -5.58 4.09
C TYR A 107 -11.60 -5.39 2.59
N ILE A 108 -11.76 -6.50 1.86
CA ILE A 108 -12.18 -6.52 0.46
C ILE A 108 -13.50 -7.29 0.41
N LEU A 109 -14.57 -6.54 0.15
CA LEU A 109 -15.92 -7.02 0.04
C LEU A 109 -16.32 -7.03 -1.43
N CYS A 110 -16.98 -8.08 -1.90
CA CYS A 110 -17.42 -8.14 -3.29
C CYS A 110 -18.89 -8.55 -3.43
N SER A 111 -19.51 -8.13 -4.53
CA SER A 111 -20.82 -8.66 -4.91
C SER A 111 -20.73 -10.16 -5.23
N LYS A 112 -21.85 -10.87 -5.01
CA LYS A 112 -21.93 -12.33 -5.16
C LYS A 112 -21.47 -12.82 -6.53
N GLU A 113 -21.71 -12.04 -7.56
CA GLU A 113 -21.38 -12.35 -8.96
C GLU A 113 -19.89 -12.36 -9.23
N ILE A 114 -19.08 -11.59 -8.46
CA ILE A 114 -17.61 -11.57 -8.58
C ILE A 114 -16.98 -12.76 -7.87
N TYR A 115 -17.58 -13.21 -6.77
CA TYR A 115 -16.96 -14.20 -5.88
C TYR A 115 -16.48 -15.47 -6.59
N PRO A 116 -17.20 -16.07 -7.57
CA PRO A 116 -16.73 -17.26 -8.30
C PRO A 116 -15.44 -17.05 -9.09
N TYR A 117 -15.11 -15.81 -9.41
CA TYR A 117 -13.89 -15.46 -10.16
C TYR A 117 -12.70 -15.13 -9.26
N ILE A 118 -12.89 -15.07 -7.94
CA ILE A 118 -11.79 -14.87 -7.01
C ILE A 118 -10.97 -16.16 -6.94
N HIS A 119 -9.72 -16.07 -7.37
CA HIS A 119 -8.80 -17.21 -7.36
C HIS A 119 -8.07 -17.33 -6.02
N LYS A 120 -7.68 -16.21 -5.45
CA LYS A 120 -6.91 -16.14 -4.21
C LYS A 120 -7.23 -14.85 -3.47
N THR A 121 -7.20 -14.92 -2.16
CA THR A 121 -7.24 -13.76 -1.26
C THR A 121 -6.24 -13.96 -0.14
N GLY A 122 -5.80 -12.88 0.48
CA GLY A 122 -4.88 -13.00 1.59
C GLY A 122 -4.64 -11.68 2.30
N ILE A 123 -4.03 -11.80 3.46
CA ILE A 123 -3.54 -10.71 4.30
C ILE A 123 -2.02 -10.88 4.39
N GLU A 124 -1.27 -9.88 3.90
CA GLU A 124 0.20 -9.92 3.91
C GLU A 124 0.76 -9.71 5.32
N ALA A 125 1.97 -10.16 5.56
CA ALA A 125 2.66 -9.84 6.81
C ALA A 125 2.98 -8.33 6.88
N PHE A 126 3.08 -7.80 8.10
CA PHE A 126 3.48 -6.40 8.30
C PHE A 126 4.83 -6.11 7.64
N ASN A 127 4.91 -4.97 6.94
CA ASN A 127 6.13 -4.49 6.27
C ASN A 127 6.71 -5.42 5.19
N GLN A 128 5.93 -6.37 4.66
CA GLN A 128 6.43 -7.31 3.66
C GLN A 128 6.62 -6.66 2.28
N ARG A 129 5.62 -5.92 1.80
CA ARG A 129 5.67 -5.21 0.49
C ARG A 129 5.52 -3.71 0.65
N ILE A 130 4.66 -3.28 1.57
CA ILE A 130 4.36 -1.89 1.85
C ILE A 130 4.80 -1.58 3.28
N PHE A 131 5.59 -0.52 3.46
CA PHE A 131 5.93 -0.02 4.79
C PHE A 131 4.76 0.79 5.34
N SER A 132 3.93 0.15 6.14
CA SER A 132 2.74 0.74 6.74
C SER A 132 2.50 0.10 8.11
N ASP A 133 1.77 0.79 8.97
CA ASP A 133 1.20 0.22 10.19
C ASP A 133 -0.07 -0.60 9.92
N HIS A 134 -0.52 -0.70 8.65
CA HIS A 134 -1.52 -1.65 8.19
C HIS A 134 -0.91 -2.77 7.35
N ARG A 135 -1.54 -3.95 7.38
CA ARG A 135 -1.21 -5.07 6.50
C ARG A 135 -1.87 -4.88 5.13
N GLY A 136 -1.18 -5.28 4.08
CA GLY A 136 -1.78 -5.36 2.76
C GLY A 136 -2.85 -6.45 2.72
N VAL A 137 -4.04 -6.14 2.18
CA VAL A 137 -5.06 -7.12 1.84
C VAL A 137 -5.19 -7.20 0.32
N PHE A 138 -5.33 -8.40 -0.22
CA PHE A 138 -5.36 -8.60 -1.67
C PHE A 138 -6.37 -9.66 -2.11
N ILE A 139 -6.81 -9.55 -3.35
CA ILE A 139 -7.53 -10.59 -4.10
C ILE A 139 -6.90 -10.76 -5.48
N ASP A 140 -6.84 -11.99 -5.96
CA ASP A 140 -6.51 -12.33 -7.33
C ASP A 140 -7.79 -12.77 -8.05
N ILE A 141 -8.10 -12.14 -9.18
CA ILE A 141 -9.31 -12.41 -9.96
C ILE A 141 -8.96 -13.06 -11.29
N LYS A 142 -9.68 -14.11 -11.67
CA LYS A 142 -9.56 -14.76 -12.99
C LYS A 142 -10.17 -13.87 -14.06
N GLN A 143 -9.34 -13.14 -14.78
CA GLN A 143 -9.76 -12.18 -15.79
C GLN A 143 -10.61 -12.79 -16.91
N ALA A 144 -10.17 -13.89 -17.50
CA ALA A 144 -10.86 -14.52 -18.62
C ALA A 144 -12.31 -14.90 -18.28
N GLY A 145 -12.53 -15.44 -17.05
CA GLY A 145 -13.87 -15.80 -16.60
C GLY A 145 -14.76 -14.58 -16.26
N MET A 146 -14.14 -13.50 -15.73
CA MET A 146 -14.89 -12.32 -15.30
C MET A 146 -15.33 -11.43 -16.45
N PHE A 147 -14.52 -11.29 -17.49
CA PHE A 147 -14.78 -10.36 -18.60
C PHE A 147 -15.26 -11.08 -19.89
N ASP A 148 -15.43 -12.39 -19.83
CA ASP A 148 -15.87 -13.24 -20.97
C ASP A 148 -15.13 -12.92 -22.28
N ARG A 149 -13.83 -12.68 -22.17
CA ARG A 149 -12.96 -12.37 -23.31
C ARG A 149 -11.51 -12.71 -22.99
N ASP A 150 -10.75 -12.99 -24.03
CA ASP A 150 -9.31 -13.07 -23.92
C ASP A 150 -8.75 -11.69 -23.55
N VAL A 151 -8.24 -11.59 -22.33
CA VAL A 151 -7.55 -10.39 -21.88
C VAL A 151 -6.11 -10.50 -22.34
N PRO A 152 -5.59 -9.52 -23.09
CA PRO A 152 -4.19 -9.55 -23.49
C PRO A 152 -3.30 -9.62 -22.24
N PRO A 153 -2.18 -10.38 -22.29
CA PRO A 153 -1.29 -10.47 -21.16
C PRO A 153 -0.87 -9.07 -20.72
N ILE A 154 -0.92 -8.83 -19.40
CA ILE A 154 -0.40 -7.59 -18.84
C ILE A 154 1.09 -7.56 -19.17
N VAL A 155 1.46 -6.76 -20.15
CA VAL A 155 2.86 -6.47 -20.41
C VAL A 155 3.32 -5.61 -19.25
N SER A 156 4.16 -6.18 -18.38
CA SER A 156 4.80 -5.38 -17.35
C SER A 156 5.57 -4.27 -18.04
N LEU A 157 5.13 -3.04 -17.84
CA LEU A 157 5.90 -1.89 -18.28
C LEU A 157 7.29 -2.04 -17.68
N SER A 158 8.32 -2.09 -18.52
CA SER A 158 9.71 -2.11 -18.09
C SER A 158 10.07 -0.72 -17.54
N GLY A 159 9.45 -0.36 -16.44
CA GLY A 159 9.77 0.85 -15.70
C GLY A 159 11.17 0.77 -15.12
N ARG A 160 11.84 1.89 -15.01
CA ARG A 160 13.13 2.02 -14.32
C ARG A 160 12.86 2.48 -12.90
N ASP A 161 13.41 1.77 -11.92
CA ASP A 161 13.35 2.24 -10.55
C ASP A 161 14.11 3.57 -10.39
N LEU A 162 13.38 4.64 -10.19
CA LEU A 162 13.96 5.92 -9.81
C LEU A 162 14.45 5.84 -8.35
N GLN A 163 15.71 6.17 -8.13
CA GLN A 163 16.24 6.26 -6.77
C GLN A 163 15.75 7.54 -6.09
N SER A 164 14.58 7.47 -5.44
CA SER A 164 13.97 8.62 -4.76
C SER A 164 14.86 9.27 -3.68
N ARG A 165 15.84 8.52 -3.15
CA ARG A 165 16.82 9.03 -2.18
C ARG A 165 17.99 9.78 -2.83
N ASN A 166 18.13 9.76 -4.15
CA ASN A 166 19.17 10.47 -4.87
C ASN A 166 18.61 11.80 -5.40
N ALA A 167 18.87 12.89 -4.68
CA ALA A 167 18.38 14.23 -5.01
C ALA A 167 18.70 14.66 -6.44
N ASN A 168 19.90 14.36 -6.95
CA ASN A 168 20.32 14.71 -8.30
C ASN A 168 19.51 13.96 -9.37
N GLN A 169 19.17 12.70 -9.13
CA GLN A 169 18.31 11.95 -10.04
C GLN A 169 16.88 12.47 -10.03
N VAL A 170 16.35 12.76 -8.84
CA VAL A 170 15.02 13.36 -8.68
C VAL A 170 14.93 14.72 -9.40
N LEU A 171 15.90 15.60 -9.18
CA LEU A 171 15.94 16.90 -9.85
C LEU A 171 16.02 16.78 -11.38
N LYS A 172 16.82 15.85 -11.88
CA LYS A 172 16.94 15.60 -13.33
C LYS A 172 15.64 15.06 -13.92
N TYR A 173 14.98 14.11 -13.22
CA TYR A 173 13.70 13.56 -13.62
C TYR A 173 12.61 14.63 -13.66
N VAL A 174 12.41 15.31 -12.52
CA VAL A 174 11.37 16.34 -12.37
C VAL A 174 11.60 17.50 -13.35
N GLY A 175 12.85 17.97 -13.51
CA GLY A 175 13.17 19.04 -14.44
C GLY A 175 12.93 18.65 -15.91
N THR A 176 13.16 17.38 -16.28
CA THR A 176 12.85 16.88 -17.63
C THR A 176 11.34 16.72 -17.81
N LEU A 177 10.66 16.14 -16.83
CA LEU A 177 9.20 15.95 -16.86
C LEU A 177 8.46 17.29 -16.95
N SER A 178 8.85 18.28 -16.14
CA SER A 178 8.26 19.63 -16.20
C SER A 178 8.37 20.28 -17.58
N LYS A 179 9.54 20.14 -18.23
CA LYS A 179 9.72 20.63 -19.60
C LYS A 179 8.78 19.96 -20.59
N LEU A 180 8.59 18.63 -20.48
CA LEU A 180 7.69 17.88 -21.35
C LEU A 180 6.22 18.23 -21.08
N ILE A 181 5.81 18.40 -19.83
CA ILE A 181 4.48 18.86 -19.44
C ILE A 181 4.15 20.21 -20.10
N THR A 182 5.10 21.16 -20.03
CA THR A 182 4.95 22.48 -20.67
C THR A 182 4.94 22.37 -22.20
N GLN A 183 5.83 21.58 -22.78
CA GLN A 183 5.93 21.37 -24.23
C GLN A 183 4.63 20.80 -24.83
N HIS A 184 4.01 19.84 -24.12
CA HIS A 184 2.76 19.19 -24.54
C HIS A 184 1.50 19.93 -24.08
N ARG A 185 1.66 21.08 -23.40
CA ARG A 185 0.56 21.90 -22.86
C ARG A 185 -0.43 21.08 -22.02
N LEU A 186 0.09 20.14 -21.21
CA LEU A 186 -0.76 19.21 -20.49
C LEU A 186 -1.65 19.89 -19.45
N GLN A 187 -1.19 21.00 -18.85
CA GLN A 187 -2.00 21.76 -17.91
C GLN A 187 -3.22 22.42 -18.58
N GLU A 188 -3.03 23.01 -19.77
CA GLU A 188 -4.13 23.61 -20.54
C GLU A 188 -5.15 22.57 -20.97
N LYS A 189 -4.68 21.40 -21.40
CA LYS A 189 -5.55 20.28 -21.78
C LYS A 189 -6.33 19.71 -20.59
N LEU A 190 -5.73 19.65 -19.39
CA LEU A 190 -6.41 19.22 -18.17
C LEU A 190 -7.54 20.18 -17.76
N ILE A 191 -7.34 21.50 -17.97
CA ILE A 191 -8.38 22.50 -17.71
C ILE A 191 -9.54 22.30 -18.70
N ALA A 192 -9.25 22.07 -19.97
CA ALA A 192 -10.29 21.86 -20.99
C ALA A 192 -11.20 20.65 -20.71
N ILE A 193 -10.67 19.56 -20.13
CA ILE A 193 -11.49 18.40 -19.75
C ILE A 193 -12.53 18.77 -18.67
N GLN A 194 -12.20 19.66 -17.74
CA GLN A 194 -13.13 20.05 -16.68
C GLN A 194 -14.38 20.74 -17.22
N GLU A 195 -14.28 21.34 -18.41
CA GLU A 195 -15.38 22.05 -19.05
C GLU A 195 -16.27 21.14 -19.90
N ASP A 196 -15.70 20.14 -20.59
CA ASP A 196 -16.42 19.38 -21.64
C ASP A 196 -16.66 17.91 -21.34
N ASN A 197 -16.11 17.34 -20.25
CA ASN A 197 -16.24 15.92 -19.88
C ASN A 197 -15.85 14.95 -21.03
N ASP A 198 -14.85 15.34 -21.84
CA ASP A 198 -14.38 14.63 -23.04
C ASP A 198 -13.47 13.45 -22.65
N HIS A 199 -13.99 12.23 -22.79
CA HIS A 199 -13.26 10.99 -22.47
C HIS A 199 -12.08 10.73 -23.41
N ASP A 200 -12.20 11.06 -24.71
CA ASP A 200 -11.13 10.84 -25.69
C ASP A 200 -9.95 11.80 -25.42
N LEU A 201 -10.26 13.02 -25.03
CA LEU A 201 -9.25 13.97 -24.58
C LEU A 201 -8.56 13.50 -23.29
N ALA A 202 -9.31 12.94 -22.33
CA ALA A 202 -8.77 12.37 -21.10
C ALA A 202 -7.77 11.25 -21.39
N GLU A 203 -8.14 10.28 -22.23
CA GLU A 203 -7.27 9.18 -22.66
C GLU A 203 -6.01 9.69 -23.37
N SER A 204 -6.16 10.70 -24.24
CA SER A 204 -5.03 11.30 -24.94
C SER A 204 -4.04 11.98 -23.99
N ILE A 205 -4.53 12.62 -22.92
CA ILE A 205 -3.70 13.24 -21.88
C ILE A 205 -2.99 12.19 -21.04
N ASP A 206 -3.68 11.14 -20.62
CA ASP A 206 -3.06 10.05 -19.87
C ASP A 206 -1.91 9.40 -20.64
N LYS A 207 -2.14 9.14 -21.92
CA LYS A 207 -1.09 8.63 -22.83
C LYS A 207 0.10 9.59 -22.93
N LEU A 208 -0.13 10.88 -23.16
CA LEU A 208 0.94 11.88 -23.24
C LEU A 208 1.69 12.05 -21.91
N MET A 209 0.99 11.98 -20.78
CA MET A 209 1.61 12.01 -19.46
C MET A 209 2.51 10.79 -19.26
N THR A 210 2.02 9.60 -19.55
CA THR A 210 2.77 8.37 -19.46
C THR A 210 4.02 8.38 -20.34
N GLU A 211 3.89 8.81 -21.60
CA GLU A 211 5.01 8.96 -22.53
C GLU A 211 6.04 9.97 -22.02
N SER A 212 5.58 11.09 -21.45
CA SER A 212 6.44 12.11 -20.85
C SER A 212 7.20 11.61 -19.63
N MET A 213 6.55 10.83 -18.77
CA MET A 213 7.15 10.21 -17.60
C MET A 213 8.24 9.21 -18.02
N LEU A 214 7.94 8.33 -18.98
CA LEU A 214 8.89 7.35 -19.52
C LEU A 214 10.09 8.03 -20.21
N ALA A 215 9.85 9.12 -20.95
CA ALA A 215 10.91 9.89 -21.59
C ALA A 215 11.82 10.59 -20.55
N ALA A 216 11.23 11.14 -19.48
CA ALA A 216 11.99 11.73 -18.37
C ALA A 216 12.83 10.66 -17.64
N GLU A 217 12.26 9.48 -17.41
CA GLU A 217 12.94 8.34 -16.81
C GLU A 217 14.17 7.89 -17.61
N LYS A 218 14.05 7.82 -18.95
CA LYS A 218 15.17 7.47 -19.84
C LYS A 218 16.36 8.44 -19.76
N LYS A 219 16.14 9.68 -19.31
CA LYS A 219 17.21 10.68 -19.12
C LYS A 219 17.95 10.53 -17.80
N VAL A 220 17.42 9.74 -16.86
CA VAL A 220 18.06 9.45 -15.57
C VAL A 220 18.96 8.23 -15.70
N LYS A 221 20.07 8.19 -14.95
CA LYS A 221 20.99 7.04 -14.96
C LYS A 221 20.29 5.79 -14.44
N TYR A 222 20.31 4.74 -15.24
CA TYR A 222 19.72 3.45 -14.87
C TYR A 222 20.64 2.70 -13.89
N PHE A 223 20.08 2.23 -12.79
CA PHE A 223 20.72 1.28 -11.89
C PHE A 223 19.91 0.00 -11.91
N LYS A 224 20.47 -1.05 -12.51
CA LYS A 224 19.86 -2.36 -12.47
C LYS A 224 19.92 -2.86 -11.03
N ARG A 225 18.78 -2.89 -10.34
CA ARG A 225 18.67 -3.64 -9.08
C ARG A 225 18.58 -5.10 -9.44
N LEU A 226 19.54 -5.89 -9.03
CA LEU A 226 19.38 -7.34 -9.01
C LEU A 226 18.31 -7.65 -7.95
N PRO A 227 17.31 -8.48 -8.27
CA PRO A 227 16.37 -8.93 -7.24
C PRO A 227 17.17 -9.64 -6.14
N TRP A 228 16.98 -9.20 -4.90
CA TRP A 228 17.61 -9.84 -3.76
C TRP A 228 16.91 -11.16 -3.51
N SER A 229 17.60 -12.26 -3.72
CA SER A 229 17.12 -13.56 -3.25
C SER A 229 17.19 -13.61 -1.72
N THR A 230 16.46 -14.53 -1.11
CA THR A 230 16.50 -14.75 0.35
C THR A 230 17.92 -15.06 0.82
N GLU A 231 18.70 -15.81 0.01
CA GLU A 231 20.08 -16.17 0.29
C GLU A 231 20.97 -14.93 0.29
N VAL A 232 20.85 -14.07 -0.75
CA VAL A 232 21.60 -12.81 -0.82
C VAL A 232 21.25 -11.88 0.33
N HIS A 233 19.98 -11.79 0.70
CA HIS A 233 19.54 -11.01 1.85
C HIS A 233 20.18 -11.52 3.15
N THR A 234 20.16 -12.85 3.35
CA THR A 234 20.75 -13.52 4.51
C THR A 234 22.24 -13.27 4.57
N ALA A 235 22.98 -13.50 3.47
CA ALA A 235 24.43 -13.26 3.40
C ALA A 235 24.80 -11.80 3.68
N MET A 236 24.06 -10.85 3.11
CA MET A 236 24.27 -9.42 3.40
C MET A 236 23.96 -9.05 4.85
N THR A 237 22.93 -9.64 5.45
CA THR A 237 22.61 -9.42 6.86
C THR A 237 23.72 -9.93 7.76
N LYS A 238 24.26 -11.13 7.51
CA LYS A 238 25.42 -11.69 8.21
C LYS A 238 26.65 -10.78 8.07
N LEU A 239 26.92 -10.28 6.85
CA LEU A 239 28.02 -9.36 6.59
C LEU A 239 27.89 -8.04 7.37
N TYR A 240 26.68 -7.47 7.46
CA TYR A 240 26.42 -6.26 8.24
C TYR A 240 26.61 -6.50 9.74
N ILE A 241 26.10 -7.61 10.28
CA ILE A 241 26.30 -7.97 11.69
C ILE A 241 27.79 -8.09 12.00
N ALA A 242 28.54 -8.85 11.20
CA ALA A 242 29.99 -9.00 11.40
C ALA A 242 30.74 -7.67 11.36
N LYS A 243 30.38 -6.75 10.46
CA LYS A 243 30.95 -5.39 10.42
C LYS A 243 30.62 -4.60 11.68
N MET A 244 29.39 -4.65 12.18
CA MET A 244 28.97 -3.94 13.38
C MET A 244 29.66 -4.48 14.62
N GLN A 245 29.78 -5.81 14.77
CA GLN A 245 30.51 -6.46 15.86
C GLN A 245 31.99 -6.05 15.88
N LEU A 246 32.65 -6.03 14.69
CA LEU A 246 34.05 -5.57 14.59
C LEU A 246 34.17 -4.08 14.93
N THR A 247 33.22 -3.24 14.50
CA THR A 247 33.23 -1.81 14.82
C THR A 247 33.04 -1.59 16.32
N GLN A 248 32.12 -2.31 16.97
CA GLN A 248 31.89 -2.23 18.39
C GLN A 248 33.17 -2.58 19.20
N LEU A 249 33.85 -3.65 18.82
CA LEU A 249 35.13 -4.04 19.47
C LEU A 249 36.24 -3.03 19.25
N LYS A 250 36.35 -2.41 18.07
CA LYS A 250 37.41 -1.40 17.76
C LYS A 250 37.14 -0.05 18.38
N THR A 251 35.88 0.39 18.41
CA THR A 251 35.51 1.76 18.80
C THR A 251 34.88 1.86 20.18
N GLN A 252 34.60 0.72 20.81
CA GLN A 252 33.83 0.62 22.09
C GLN A 252 32.46 1.29 22.04
N ARG A 253 31.96 1.59 20.83
CA ARG A 253 30.62 2.15 20.64
C ARG A 253 29.58 1.04 20.76
N ASP A 254 28.62 1.20 21.66
CA ASP A 254 27.54 0.22 21.82
C ASP A 254 26.63 0.18 20.58
N MET A 255 26.61 -0.97 19.93
CA MET A 255 25.76 -1.27 18.76
C MET A 255 24.83 -2.48 19.01
N SER A 256 24.72 -2.91 20.27
CA SER A 256 24.01 -4.14 20.67
C SER A 256 22.56 -4.16 20.17
N LYS A 257 21.79 -3.10 20.35
CA LYS A 257 20.41 -3.02 19.88
C LYS A 257 20.28 -3.19 18.36
N GLN A 258 21.22 -2.61 17.60
CA GLN A 258 21.19 -2.69 16.14
C GLN A 258 21.60 -4.09 15.65
N ILE A 259 22.52 -4.73 16.34
CA ILE A 259 22.95 -6.11 16.06
C ILE A 259 21.80 -7.06 16.36
N GLU A 260 21.17 -6.94 17.53
CA GLU A 260 20.03 -7.76 17.96
C GLU A 260 18.85 -7.65 16.97
N LEU A 261 18.47 -6.43 16.56
CA LEU A 261 17.42 -6.21 15.57
C LEU A 261 17.72 -6.90 14.24
N ARG A 262 18.98 -6.96 13.80
CA ARG A 262 19.35 -7.66 12.56
C ARG A 262 19.44 -9.17 12.77
N GLN A 263 19.92 -9.61 13.92
CA GLN A 263 19.96 -11.04 14.25
C GLN A 263 18.58 -11.68 14.32
N SER A 264 17.55 -10.95 14.76
CA SER A 264 16.18 -11.45 14.79
C SER A 264 15.61 -11.82 13.40
N THR A 265 16.25 -11.36 12.32
CA THR A 265 15.87 -11.72 10.94
C THR A 265 16.60 -12.96 10.40
N LEU A 266 17.53 -13.52 11.15
CA LEU A 266 18.27 -14.73 10.79
C LEU A 266 17.68 -15.95 11.50
N LEU A 267 17.70 -17.10 10.82
CA LEU A 267 17.29 -18.39 11.41
C LEU A 267 18.24 -18.82 12.55
N GLU A 268 19.52 -18.50 12.39
CA GLU A 268 20.54 -18.79 13.39
C GLU A 268 21.31 -17.51 13.75
N PRO A 269 21.37 -17.11 15.01
CA PRO A 269 22.10 -15.93 15.45
C PRO A 269 23.61 -16.12 15.28
N ILE A 270 24.30 -15.07 14.85
CA ILE A 270 25.76 -15.04 14.75
C ILE A 270 26.34 -14.77 16.14
N PRO A 271 27.21 -15.62 16.68
CA PRO A 271 27.81 -15.40 17.98
C PRO A 271 28.63 -14.12 18.01
N PHE A 272 28.64 -13.44 19.14
CA PHE A 272 29.45 -12.22 19.31
C PHE A 272 30.91 -12.62 19.54
N PRO A 273 31.87 -12.14 18.72
CA PRO A 273 33.28 -12.49 18.86
C PRO A 273 33.88 -11.84 20.12
N LYS A 274 34.75 -12.57 20.80
CA LYS A 274 35.42 -12.08 22.02
C LYS A 274 36.64 -11.19 21.73
N THR A 275 37.25 -11.35 20.55
CA THR A 275 38.45 -10.62 20.17
C THR A 275 38.30 -9.98 18.80
N ILE A 276 39.13 -8.95 18.52
CA ILE A 276 39.16 -8.29 17.20
C ILE A 276 39.59 -9.31 16.11
N GLU A 277 40.41 -10.27 16.47
CA GLU A 277 40.91 -11.30 15.54
C GLU A 277 39.78 -12.25 15.13
N GLU A 278 38.99 -12.74 16.10
CA GLU A 278 37.78 -13.51 15.83
C GLU A 278 36.74 -12.73 15.01
N ALA A 279 36.60 -11.43 15.28
CA ALA A 279 35.70 -10.56 14.51
C ALA A 279 36.15 -10.39 13.05
N ASN A 280 37.47 -10.27 12.81
CA ASN A 280 38.02 -10.22 11.45
C ASN A 280 37.84 -11.55 10.70
N GLN A 281 38.00 -12.68 11.39
CA GLN A 281 37.73 -14.01 10.82
C GLN A 281 36.22 -14.18 10.46
N SER A 282 35.33 -13.76 11.35
CA SER A 282 33.87 -13.77 11.11
C SER A 282 33.52 -12.89 9.89
N LEU A 283 34.09 -11.69 9.79
CA LEU A 283 33.89 -10.80 8.66
C LEU A 283 34.43 -11.39 7.34
N THR A 284 35.59 -12.07 7.41
CA THR A 284 36.16 -12.73 6.23
C THR A 284 35.32 -13.89 5.75
N ARG A 285 34.73 -14.66 6.68
CA ARG A 285 33.78 -15.74 6.36
C ARG A 285 32.52 -15.17 5.70
N ALA A 286 31.91 -14.16 6.31
CA ALA A 286 30.70 -13.53 5.78
C ALA A 286 30.89 -12.81 4.41
N ARG A 287 32.12 -12.54 4.00
CA ARG A 287 32.44 -12.02 2.65
C ARG A 287 32.55 -13.10 1.59
N LYS A 288 32.74 -14.34 1.98
CA LYS A 288 32.89 -15.46 1.06
C LYS A 288 31.53 -16.15 0.78
N GLU A 289 30.57 -16.01 1.69
CA GLU A 289 29.16 -16.40 1.48
C GLU A 289 28.47 -15.41 0.53
#